data_3d62b1b632bb91f24d49e57813073a42
#
_entry.id   3d62b1b632bb91f24d49e57813073a42
#
_cell.length_a   1.000
_cell.length_b   1.000
_cell.length_c   1.000
_cell.angle_alpha   90.00
_cell.angle_beta   90.00
_cell.angle_gamma   90.00
#
_symmetry.space_group_name_H-M   'P 1'
#
loop_
_entity.id
_entity.type
_entity.pdbx_description
1 polymer ?
#
loop_
_entity_poly.entity_id
_entity_poly.type
_entity_poly.pdbx_seq_one_letter_code
_entity_poly.pdbx_strand_id
1 'polypeptide(L)'
;MRTSSASARVSLKRVLFATDFSVSSEIVLSHALAIARRYRSKIYLAHVTPPELYKSVPHEILKEAVDKTRQDAQREMSHLIRSRGLRQIRHQTLLEEGDISDVLLRLVREHAIDLLVVGTRGHVGVKRMLLGSVAEKVFRQAPCPVLIVPPLVREKVRVARILYPTDFSQHSLQAAPYAISLARHYRAKLILLHVVEGVAIHSIADLNRRRRLVEKRLKKSVLGKVELELKPELAVEFGEPARRIRKVAAEWQAGLIVLAVRQTRPTSAHLTAGTAYNVVRQAPCPVLTVRRRSQDA
;
A
#
# COMPACT_ATOMS: atom_id res chain seq x y z
N MET A 1 -9.70 -22.17 24.02
CA MET A 1 -9.11 -21.52 22.82
C MET A 1 -8.35 -20.28 23.27
N ARG A 2 -7.03 -20.34 23.26
CA ARG A 2 -6.15 -19.21 23.66
C ARG A 2 -6.22 -18.16 22.56
N THR A 3 -6.84 -17.03 22.85
CA THR A 3 -6.75 -15.83 22.01
C THR A 3 -5.30 -15.34 22.08
N SER A 4 -4.52 -15.63 21.05
CA SER A 4 -3.20 -15.06 20.86
C SER A 4 -3.37 -13.56 20.62
N SER A 5 -3.43 -12.79 21.69
CA SER A 5 -3.33 -11.34 21.64
C SER A 5 -1.85 -10.95 21.55
N ALA A 6 -1.22 -11.32 20.48
CA ALA A 6 0.06 -10.73 20.16
C ALA A 6 -0.22 -9.32 19.62
N SER A 7 0.05 -8.32 20.44
CA SER A 7 0.42 -6.98 20.02
C SER A 7 1.72 -7.11 19.22
N ALA A 8 1.67 -7.78 18.08
CA ALA A 8 2.79 -7.91 17.19
C ALA A 8 3.19 -6.49 16.75
N ARG A 9 4.27 -5.99 17.32
CA ARG A 9 4.83 -4.68 16.98
C ARG A 9 5.17 -4.72 15.50
N VAL A 10 4.38 -4.02 14.68
CA VAL A 10 4.68 -3.87 13.26
C VAL A 10 6.04 -3.21 13.13
N SER A 11 6.94 -3.89 12.45
CA SER A 11 8.29 -3.40 12.17
C SER A 11 8.42 -3.17 10.67
N LEU A 12 8.69 -1.93 10.28
CA LEU A 12 8.94 -1.52 8.89
C LEU A 12 10.38 -1.01 8.79
N LYS A 13 11.35 -1.90 9.02
CA LYS A 13 12.78 -1.53 9.08
C LYS A 13 13.45 -1.44 7.72
N ARG A 14 12.90 -2.13 6.72
CA ARG A 14 13.42 -2.19 5.36
C ARG A 14 12.31 -1.84 4.39
N VAL A 15 12.43 -0.67 3.79
CA VAL A 15 11.44 -0.12 2.84
C VAL A 15 12.06 -0.11 1.46
N LEU A 16 11.45 -0.80 0.49
CA LEU A 16 11.83 -0.74 -0.91
C LEU A 16 10.94 0.27 -1.63
N PHE A 17 11.54 1.25 -2.23
CA PHE A 17 10.87 2.22 -3.11
C PHE A 17 11.33 2.00 -4.54
N ALA A 18 10.38 1.80 -5.45
CA ALA A 18 10.62 1.68 -6.88
C ALA A 18 10.40 3.02 -7.58
N THR A 19 11.39 3.44 -8.40
CA THR A 19 11.35 4.70 -9.14
C THR A 19 11.59 4.48 -10.63
N ASP A 20 10.88 5.26 -11.43
CA ASP A 20 11.14 5.49 -12.86
C ASP A 20 11.67 6.89 -13.12
N PHE A 21 12.08 7.60 -12.06
CA PHE A 21 12.54 9.00 -12.06
C PHE A 21 11.49 10.02 -12.53
N SER A 22 10.24 9.63 -12.73
CA SER A 22 9.17 10.57 -13.06
C SER A 22 8.83 11.48 -11.89
N VAL A 23 8.26 12.65 -12.16
CA VAL A 23 7.71 13.55 -11.14
C VAL A 23 6.69 12.83 -10.26
N SER A 24 5.91 11.92 -10.84
CA SER A 24 4.96 11.10 -10.08
C SER A 24 5.67 10.20 -9.08
N SER A 25 6.81 9.59 -9.43
CA SER A 25 7.57 8.73 -8.52
C SER A 25 8.21 9.51 -7.37
N GLU A 26 8.53 10.80 -7.56
CA GLU A 26 9.02 11.65 -6.48
C GLU A 26 7.96 11.92 -5.39
N ILE A 27 6.70 12.05 -5.79
CA ILE A 27 5.58 12.12 -4.85
C ILE A 27 5.48 10.82 -4.04
N VAL A 28 5.62 9.67 -4.70
CA VAL A 28 5.62 8.35 -4.07
C VAL A 28 6.78 8.22 -3.07
N LEU A 29 7.97 8.71 -3.44
CA LEU A 29 9.15 8.74 -2.54
C LEU A 29 8.85 9.53 -1.26
N SER A 30 8.14 10.64 -1.34
CA SER A 30 7.78 11.44 -0.16
C SER A 30 7.00 10.62 0.87
N HIS A 31 6.12 9.70 0.41
CA HIS A 31 5.41 8.76 1.28
C HIS A 31 6.32 7.68 1.87
N ALA A 32 7.25 7.14 1.07
CA ALA A 32 8.25 6.19 1.56
C ALA A 32 9.14 6.82 2.64
N LEU A 33 9.61 8.06 2.42
CA LEU A 33 10.42 8.83 3.37
C LEU A 33 9.65 9.12 4.67
N ALA A 34 8.36 9.46 4.57
CA ALA A 34 7.54 9.73 5.74
C ALA A 34 7.41 8.50 6.65
N ILE A 35 7.30 7.30 6.08
CA ILE A 35 7.30 6.04 6.83
C ILE A 35 8.70 5.75 7.38
N ALA A 36 9.74 5.86 6.54
CA ALA A 36 11.10 5.54 6.93
C ALA A 36 11.61 6.38 8.11
N ARG A 37 11.29 7.68 8.14
CA ARG A 37 11.62 8.55 9.28
C ARG A 37 10.95 8.08 10.58
N ARG A 38 9.68 7.68 10.51
CA ARG A 38 8.90 7.26 11.70
C ARG A 38 9.35 5.91 12.26
N TYR A 39 9.68 4.98 11.38
CA TYR A 39 10.09 3.62 11.77
C TYR A 39 11.61 3.47 11.87
N ARG A 40 12.39 4.54 11.57
CA ARG A 40 13.86 4.52 11.46
C ARG A 40 14.33 3.43 10.51
N SER A 41 13.69 3.37 9.34
CA SER A 41 13.93 2.35 8.32
C SER A 41 15.19 2.63 7.52
N LYS A 42 15.80 1.59 6.96
CA LYS A 42 16.68 1.69 5.80
C LYS A 42 15.81 1.71 4.54
N ILE A 43 16.09 2.63 3.62
CA ILE A 43 15.41 2.69 2.32
C ILE A 43 16.29 2.04 1.26
N TYR A 44 15.69 1.16 0.48
CA TYR A 44 16.24 0.62 -0.76
C TYR A 44 15.59 1.37 -1.92
N LEU A 45 16.39 2.07 -2.71
CA LEU A 45 15.95 2.83 -3.87
C LEU A 45 16.21 1.97 -5.09
N ALA A 46 15.19 1.42 -5.70
CA ALA A 46 15.30 0.55 -6.87
C ALA A 46 14.86 1.27 -8.13
N HIS A 47 15.70 1.22 -9.16
CA HIS A 47 15.34 1.49 -10.54
C HIS A 47 15.61 0.25 -11.37
N VAL A 48 14.68 -0.12 -12.23
CA VAL A 48 14.79 -1.30 -13.09
C VAL A 48 14.64 -0.85 -14.52
N THR A 49 15.66 -1.12 -15.34
CA THR A 49 15.64 -0.89 -16.78
C THR A 49 15.02 -2.10 -17.47
N PRO A 50 13.86 -1.96 -18.14
CA PRO A 50 13.24 -3.07 -18.83
C PRO A 50 13.98 -3.39 -20.14
N PRO A 51 14.18 -4.68 -20.49
CA PRO A 51 14.90 -5.07 -21.71
C PRO A 51 14.22 -4.59 -23.00
N GLU A 52 12.93 -4.30 -22.93
CA GLU A 52 12.16 -3.72 -24.03
C GLU A 52 12.76 -2.41 -24.57
N LEU A 53 13.46 -1.67 -23.71
CA LEU A 53 14.12 -0.41 -24.09
C LEU A 53 15.15 -0.61 -25.21
N TYR A 54 15.73 -1.79 -25.32
CA TYR A 54 16.80 -2.11 -26.24
C TYR A 54 16.35 -2.88 -27.49
N LYS A 55 15.06 -3.24 -27.60
CA LYS A 55 14.55 -4.08 -28.71
C LYS A 55 14.80 -3.51 -30.11
N SER A 56 14.84 -2.19 -30.23
CA SER A 56 15.07 -1.51 -31.51
C SER A 56 16.50 -0.97 -31.69
N VAL A 57 17.40 -1.30 -30.76
CA VAL A 57 18.80 -0.86 -30.81
C VAL A 57 19.60 -1.82 -31.70
N PRO A 58 20.30 -1.33 -32.74
CA PRO A 58 21.19 -2.17 -33.53
C PRO A 58 22.24 -2.86 -32.68
N HIS A 59 22.60 -4.10 -33.06
CA HIS A 59 23.52 -4.94 -32.26
C HIS A 59 24.91 -4.30 -32.09
N GLU A 60 25.35 -3.53 -33.10
CA GLU A 60 26.65 -2.88 -33.12
C GLU A 60 26.84 -1.82 -32.04
N ILE A 61 25.75 -1.15 -31.67
CA ILE A 61 25.75 -0.09 -30.64
C ILE A 61 25.02 -0.47 -29.35
N LEU A 62 24.56 -1.73 -29.26
CA LEU A 62 23.76 -2.19 -28.10
C LEU A 62 24.51 -2.02 -26.79
N LYS A 63 25.80 -2.40 -26.75
CA LYS A 63 26.64 -2.26 -25.55
C LYS A 63 26.74 -0.80 -25.11
N GLU A 64 27.00 0.10 -26.05
CA GLU A 64 27.10 1.53 -25.75
C GLU A 64 25.77 2.10 -25.24
N ALA A 65 24.65 1.69 -25.84
CA ALA A 65 23.32 2.09 -25.40
C ALA A 65 23.01 1.61 -23.99
N VAL A 66 23.36 0.37 -23.63
CA VAL A 66 23.22 -0.17 -22.28
C VAL A 66 24.08 0.59 -21.28
N ASP A 67 25.36 0.81 -21.59
CA ASP A 67 26.28 1.53 -20.71
C ASP A 67 25.82 2.98 -20.47
N LYS A 68 25.33 3.64 -21.51
CA LYS A 68 24.77 5.00 -21.43
C LYS A 68 23.52 5.02 -20.54
N THR A 69 22.58 4.12 -20.76
CA THR A 69 21.35 4.02 -19.95
C THR A 69 21.68 3.82 -18.48
N ARG A 70 22.65 2.96 -18.17
CA ARG A 70 23.11 2.73 -16.80
C ARG A 70 23.74 3.96 -16.17
N GLN A 71 24.56 4.70 -16.92
CA GLN A 71 25.15 5.96 -16.46
C GLN A 71 24.08 7.02 -16.20
N ASP A 72 23.08 7.11 -17.08
CA ASP A 72 21.96 8.04 -16.91
C ASP A 72 21.17 7.69 -15.65
N ALA A 73 20.83 6.42 -15.43
CA ALA A 73 20.16 5.96 -14.24
C ALA A 73 20.98 6.26 -12.96
N GLN A 74 22.31 6.12 -12.99
CA GLN A 74 23.19 6.50 -11.88
C GLN A 74 23.15 8.01 -11.58
N ARG A 75 23.12 8.85 -12.63
CA ARG A 75 23.02 10.31 -12.51
C ARG A 75 21.68 10.72 -11.89
N GLU A 76 20.59 10.18 -12.41
CA GLU A 76 19.24 10.44 -11.91
C GLU A 76 19.08 9.97 -10.44
N MET A 77 19.58 8.79 -10.11
CA MET A 77 19.58 8.28 -8.73
C MET A 77 20.36 9.19 -7.79
N SER A 78 21.53 9.65 -8.23
CA SER A 78 22.38 10.56 -7.46
C SER A 78 21.69 11.93 -7.26
N HIS A 79 20.99 12.42 -8.28
CA HIS A 79 20.18 13.63 -8.20
C HIS A 79 19.03 13.47 -7.21
N LEU A 80 18.28 12.37 -7.28
CA LEU A 80 17.18 12.06 -6.38
C LEU A 80 17.62 12.02 -4.91
N ILE A 81 18.79 11.41 -4.63
CA ILE A 81 19.36 11.36 -3.28
C ILE A 81 19.70 12.74 -2.74
N ARG A 82 20.27 13.61 -3.58
CA ARG A 82 20.63 14.98 -3.19
C ARG A 82 19.41 15.85 -2.99
N SER A 83 18.48 15.85 -3.94
CA SER A 83 17.33 16.75 -3.99
C SER A 83 16.31 16.46 -2.87
N ARG A 84 16.18 15.21 -2.44
CA ARG A 84 15.16 14.79 -1.46
C ARG A 84 15.67 14.59 -0.03
N GLY A 85 16.89 15.00 0.26
CA GLY A 85 17.46 14.96 1.62
C GLY A 85 17.64 13.53 2.15
N LEU A 86 17.86 12.56 1.26
CA LEU A 86 18.09 11.15 1.61
C LEU A 86 19.43 10.92 2.34
N ARG A 87 20.37 11.88 2.28
CA ARG A 87 21.67 11.79 2.97
C ARG A 87 21.54 11.55 4.47
N GLN A 88 20.44 11.98 5.09
CA GLN A 88 20.18 11.79 6.53
C GLN A 88 19.48 10.46 6.85
N ILE A 89 19.12 9.67 5.85
CA ILE A 89 18.41 8.41 5.99
C ILE A 89 19.31 7.29 5.50
N ARG A 90 19.42 6.21 6.27
CA ARG A 90 20.15 5.03 5.81
C ARG A 90 19.49 4.51 4.53
N HIS A 91 20.25 4.49 3.44
CA HIS A 91 19.74 4.05 2.14
C HIS A 91 20.73 3.17 1.39
N GLN A 92 20.22 2.49 0.38
CA GLN A 92 20.97 1.70 -0.58
C GLN A 92 20.31 1.86 -1.94
N THR A 93 21.11 2.04 -2.98
CA THR A 93 20.64 2.11 -4.36
C THR A 93 20.75 0.74 -5.02
N LEU A 94 19.76 0.40 -5.82
CA LEU A 94 19.68 -0.84 -6.60
C LEU A 94 19.33 -0.44 -8.04
N LEU A 95 20.28 -0.60 -8.95
CA LEU A 95 20.08 -0.40 -10.38
C LEU A 95 20.13 -1.76 -11.05
N GLU A 96 18.98 -2.20 -11.54
CA GLU A 96 18.76 -3.56 -12.01
C GLU A 96 18.23 -3.54 -13.46
N GLU A 97 18.35 -4.69 -14.13
CA GLU A 97 17.80 -4.91 -15.47
C GLU A 97 16.86 -6.11 -15.45
N GLY A 98 15.79 -6.06 -16.25
CA GLY A 98 14.83 -7.15 -16.37
C GLY A 98 13.37 -6.72 -16.32
N ASP A 99 12.44 -7.69 -16.23
CA ASP A 99 11.03 -7.36 -15.99
C ASP A 99 10.90 -6.66 -14.64
N ILE A 100 10.33 -5.44 -14.68
CA ILE A 100 10.29 -4.56 -13.51
C ILE A 100 9.64 -5.25 -12.31
N SER A 101 8.53 -5.94 -12.53
CA SER A 101 7.77 -6.57 -11.45
C SER A 101 8.51 -7.78 -10.88
N ASP A 102 9.12 -8.61 -11.73
CA ASP A 102 9.84 -9.80 -11.29
C ASP A 102 11.10 -9.43 -10.51
N VAL A 103 11.82 -8.40 -10.99
CA VAL A 103 12.97 -7.85 -10.28
C VAL A 103 12.55 -7.29 -8.92
N LEU A 104 11.48 -6.48 -8.84
CA LEU A 104 11.03 -5.94 -7.55
C LEU A 104 10.63 -7.06 -6.58
N LEU A 105 9.94 -8.11 -7.05
CA LEU A 105 9.57 -9.25 -6.22
C LEU A 105 10.78 -10.07 -5.77
N ARG A 106 11.83 -10.16 -6.58
CA ARG A 106 13.12 -10.77 -6.24
C ARG A 106 13.81 -9.94 -5.14
N LEU A 107 13.95 -8.64 -5.35
CA LEU A 107 14.57 -7.72 -4.38
C LEU A 107 13.85 -7.71 -3.02
N VAL A 108 12.51 -7.83 -3.03
CA VAL A 108 11.72 -7.97 -1.80
C VAL A 108 12.16 -9.18 -1.00
N ARG A 109 12.42 -10.32 -1.65
CA ARG A 109 12.87 -11.54 -0.99
C ARG A 109 14.34 -11.46 -0.56
N GLU A 110 15.24 -11.06 -1.46
CA GLU A 110 16.69 -10.98 -1.21
C GLU A 110 17.04 -10.04 -0.05
N HIS A 111 16.40 -8.89 -0.01
CA HIS A 111 16.66 -7.91 1.05
C HIS A 111 15.69 -8.02 2.24
N ALA A 112 14.85 -9.05 2.26
CA ALA A 112 13.82 -9.28 3.27
C ALA A 112 13.04 -8.01 3.60
N ILE A 113 12.50 -7.35 2.56
CA ILE A 113 11.80 -6.08 2.65
C ILE A 113 10.53 -6.20 3.48
N ASP A 114 10.31 -5.24 4.36
CA ASP A 114 9.13 -5.17 5.23
C ASP A 114 7.98 -4.39 4.61
N LEU A 115 8.28 -3.50 3.65
CA LEU A 115 7.30 -2.67 2.93
C LEU A 115 7.81 -2.35 1.53
N LEU A 116 7.02 -2.67 0.51
CA LEU A 116 7.24 -2.20 -0.86
C LEU A 116 6.37 -0.96 -1.10
N VAL A 117 6.95 0.09 -1.68
CA VAL A 117 6.25 1.36 -2.01
C VAL A 117 6.31 1.60 -3.51
N VAL A 118 5.15 1.70 -4.14
CA VAL A 118 5.02 1.91 -5.59
C VAL A 118 3.95 2.94 -5.92
N GLY A 119 4.10 3.63 -7.06
CA GLY A 119 3.03 4.42 -7.65
C GLY A 119 2.06 3.57 -8.45
N THR A 120 0.87 4.09 -8.71
CA THR A 120 -0.09 3.42 -9.61
C THR A 120 0.24 3.63 -11.08
N ARG A 121 1.15 4.54 -11.44
CA ARG A 121 1.54 4.90 -12.80
C ARG A 121 3.05 5.07 -12.90
N GLY A 122 3.61 4.71 -14.07
CA GLY A 122 4.95 5.07 -14.50
C GLY A 122 4.91 6.09 -15.64
N HIS A 123 6.00 6.22 -16.38
CA HIS A 123 6.17 7.13 -17.52
C HIS A 123 5.11 6.96 -18.62
N VAL A 124 4.53 5.76 -18.79
CA VAL A 124 3.53 5.49 -19.82
C VAL A 124 2.15 5.83 -19.26
N GLY A 125 1.67 7.04 -19.55
CA GLY A 125 0.41 7.59 -19.09
C GLY A 125 -0.81 6.83 -19.61
N VAL A 126 -1.29 5.84 -18.85
CA VAL A 126 -2.53 5.13 -19.11
C VAL A 126 -3.72 5.85 -18.48
N LYS A 127 -4.90 5.78 -19.14
CA LYS A 127 -6.15 6.44 -18.74
C LYS A 127 -6.43 6.41 -17.23
N ARG A 128 -7.04 7.46 -16.71
CA ARG A 128 -7.27 7.87 -15.30
C ARG A 128 -7.75 6.81 -14.29
N MET A 129 -8.08 5.58 -14.73
CA MET A 129 -8.76 4.57 -13.89
C MET A 129 -8.10 3.17 -13.91
N LEU A 130 -6.88 3.04 -14.42
CA LEU A 130 -6.21 1.73 -14.46
C LEU A 130 -5.04 1.69 -13.48
N LEU A 131 -4.90 0.59 -12.77
CA LEU A 131 -3.70 0.25 -12.01
C LEU A 131 -2.63 -0.19 -13.04
N GLY A 132 -1.44 0.41 -13.00
CA GLY A 132 -0.36 0.04 -13.91
C GLY A 132 0.08 -1.42 -13.73
N SER A 133 0.61 -2.04 -14.78
CA SER A 133 0.99 -3.46 -14.80
C SER A 133 1.94 -3.85 -13.65
N VAL A 134 2.93 -3.01 -13.36
CA VAL A 134 3.86 -3.23 -12.25
C VAL A 134 3.13 -3.18 -10.91
N ALA A 135 2.34 -2.12 -10.66
CA ALA A 135 1.58 -1.98 -9.43
C ALA A 135 0.58 -3.13 -9.24
N GLU A 136 -0.07 -3.58 -10.32
CA GLU A 136 -0.99 -4.71 -10.28
C GLU A 136 -0.27 -6.03 -9.95
N LYS A 137 0.86 -6.31 -10.61
CA LYS A 137 1.61 -7.57 -10.39
C LYS A 137 2.18 -7.62 -8.97
N VAL A 138 2.77 -6.52 -8.45
CA VAL A 138 3.25 -6.49 -7.08
C VAL A 138 2.11 -6.50 -6.06
N PHE A 139 0.98 -5.82 -6.34
CA PHE A 139 -0.24 -5.93 -5.54
C PHE A 139 -0.71 -7.38 -5.41
N ARG A 140 -0.60 -8.19 -6.46
CA ARG A 140 -1.03 -9.58 -6.48
C ARG A 140 -0.04 -10.54 -5.84
N GLN A 141 1.26 -10.28 -5.91
CA GLN A 141 2.29 -11.30 -5.66
C GLN A 141 3.30 -10.94 -4.56
N ALA A 142 3.38 -9.68 -4.13
CA ALA A 142 4.36 -9.30 -3.12
C ALA A 142 4.14 -10.06 -1.79
N PRO A 143 5.21 -10.67 -1.23
CA PRO A 143 5.11 -11.41 0.03
C PRO A 143 5.13 -10.49 1.27
N CYS A 144 5.27 -9.19 1.06
CA CYS A 144 5.24 -8.16 2.10
C CYS A 144 4.09 -7.17 1.86
N PRO A 145 3.75 -6.33 2.84
CA PRO A 145 2.86 -5.19 2.64
C PRO A 145 3.29 -4.31 1.48
N VAL A 146 2.31 -3.79 0.72
CA VAL A 146 2.54 -2.88 -0.40
C VAL A 146 1.78 -1.58 -0.15
N LEU A 147 2.51 -0.45 -0.12
CA LEU A 147 1.92 0.88 -0.15
C LEU A 147 1.79 1.33 -1.61
N ILE A 148 0.56 1.49 -2.05
CA ILE A 148 0.23 1.93 -3.40
C ILE A 148 -0.24 3.38 -3.33
N VAL A 149 0.48 4.27 -4.02
CA VAL A 149 0.21 5.72 -3.98
C VAL A 149 -0.44 6.15 -5.29
N PRO A 150 -1.68 6.68 -5.24
CA PRO A 150 -2.37 7.18 -6.44
C PRO A 150 -1.74 8.49 -6.95
N PRO A 151 -1.89 8.81 -8.26
CA PRO A 151 -1.18 9.92 -8.90
C PRO A 151 -1.69 11.31 -8.49
N LEU A 152 -2.88 11.39 -7.92
CA LEU A 152 -3.50 12.65 -7.52
C LEU A 152 -3.22 13.05 -6.07
N VAL A 153 -2.37 12.29 -5.38
CA VAL A 153 -1.97 12.60 -4.00
C VAL A 153 -0.98 13.75 -4.00
N ARG A 154 -1.14 14.66 -3.04
CA ARG A 154 -0.23 15.80 -2.88
C ARG A 154 1.14 15.33 -2.39
N GLU A 155 2.19 16.03 -2.78
CA GLU A 155 3.56 15.75 -2.35
C GLU A 155 3.70 15.82 -0.83
N LYS A 156 3.02 16.77 -0.17
CA LYS A 156 3.03 16.89 1.29
C LYS A 156 2.23 15.78 1.94
N VAL A 157 2.94 14.82 2.50
CA VAL A 157 2.34 13.67 3.21
C VAL A 157 1.64 14.12 4.47
N ARG A 158 0.31 14.05 4.48
CA ARG A 158 -0.53 14.36 5.63
C ARG A 158 -1.43 13.18 5.96
N VAL A 159 -1.07 12.43 7.00
CA VAL A 159 -1.87 11.29 7.48
C VAL A 159 -2.49 11.66 8.81
N ALA A 160 -3.56 12.49 8.76
CA ALA A 160 -4.32 12.87 9.94
C ALA A 160 -5.40 11.85 10.33
N ARG A 161 -5.88 11.08 9.35
CA ARG A 161 -6.88 10.02 9.54
C ARG A 161 -6.47 8.77 8.78
N ILE A 162 -6.65 7.61 9.41
CA ILE A 162 -6.39 6.29 8.80
C ILE A 162 -7.71 5.53 8.79
N LEU A 163 -8.14 5.12 7.60
CA LEU A 163 -9.33 4.30 7.41
C LEU A 163 -8.93 2.83 7.37
N TYR A 164 -9.51 2.05 8.27
CA TYR A 164 -9.36 0.60 8.31
C TYR A 164 -10.72 -0.08 8.12
N PRO A 165 -11.06 -0.49 6.89
CA PRO A 165 -12.24 -1.29 6.63
C PRO A 165 -12.00 -2.76 6.98
N THR A 166 -12.99 -3.40 7.58
CA THR A 166 -12.95 -4.82 7.96
C THR A 166 -14.29 -5.52 7.71
N ASP A 167 -14.24 -6.75 7.23
CA ASP A 167 -15.37 -7.66 7.11
C ASP A 167 -15.44 -8.66 8.29
N PHE A 168 -14.62 -8.45 9.32
CA PHE A 168 -14.42 -9.32 10.48
C PHE A 168 -13.84 -10.70 10.16
N SER A 169 -13.46 -11.00 8.94
CA SER A 169 -12.75 -12.23 8.62
C SER A 169 -11.38 -12.24 9.30
N GLN A 170 -10.85 -13.42 9.58
CA GLN A 170 -9.48 -13.56 10.08
C GLN A 170 -8.46 -12.89 9.17
N HIS A 171 -8.77 -12.85 7.88
CA HIS A 171 -7.97 -12.20 6.85
C HIS A 171 -7.94 -10.69 7.02
N SER A 172 -9.11 -10.06 7.14
CA SER A 172 -9.17 -8.62 7.33
C SER A 172 -8.52 -8.18 8.63
N LEU A 173 -8.64 -8.99 9.69
CA LEU A 173 -8.04 -8.69 10.99
C LEU A 173 -6.50 -8.68 10.99
N GLN A 174 -5.83 -9.29 9.99
CA GLN A 174 -4.38 -9.24 9.85
C GLN A 174 -3.84 -7.82 9.52
N ALA A 175 -4.67 -6.96 8.97
CA ALA A 175 -4.30 -5.58 8.70
C ALA A 175 -4.46 -4.65 9.91
N ALA A 176 -5.20 -5.08 10.95
CA ALA A 176 -5.42 -4.28 12.15
C ALA A 176 -4.13 -3.83 12.87
N PRO A 177 -3.11 -4.69 13.09
CA PRO A 177 -1.84 -4.26 13.69
C PRO A 177 -1.16 -3.14 12.92
N TYR A 178 -1.23 -3.16 11.59
CA TYR A 178 -0.66 -2.10 10.73
C TYR A 178 -1.44 -0.79 10.88
N ALA A 179 -2.77 -0.83 10.82
CA ALA A 179 -3.60 0.35 11.00
C ALA A 179 -3.37 1.01 12.37
N ILE A 180 -3.31 0.21 13.43
CA ILE A 180 -3.04 0.65 14.80
C ILE A 180 -1.62 1.23 14.92
N SER A 181 -0.60 0.52 14.43
CA SER A 181 0.79 0.97 14.49
C SER A 181 0.98 2.29 13.75
N LEU A 182 0.43 2.41 12.56
CA LEU A 182 0.51 3.65 11.78
C LEU A 182 -0.27 4.78 12.43
N ALA A 183 -1.45 4.53 13.02
CA ALA A 183 -2.21 5.54 13.74
C ALA A 183 -1.40 6.12 14.90
N ARG A 184 -0.69 5.28 15.66
CA ARG A 184 0.23 5.71 16.72
C ARG A 184 1.39 6.56 16.18
N HIS A 185 2.10 6.06 15.17
CA HIS A 185 3.28 6.72 14.62
C HIS A 185 2.97 8.05 13.93
N TYR A 186 1.78 8.17 13.33
CA TYR A 186 1.32 9.41 12.70
C TYR A 186 0.55 10.31 13.65
N ARG A 187 0.20 9.86 14.87
CA ARG A 187 -0.76 10.50 15.77
C ARG A 187 -2.06 10.79 15.04
N ALA A 188 -2.50 9.84 14.21
CA ALA A 188 -3.67 9.96 13.36
C ALA A 188 -4.91 9.40 14.06
N LYS A 189 -6.06 9.95 13.75
CA LYS A 189 -7.35 9.34 14.11
C LYS A 189 -7.53 8.03 13.33
N LEU A 190 -7.87 6.96 14.05
CA LEU A 190 -8.19 5.68 13.45
C LEU A 190 -9.71 5.59 13.23
N ILE A 191 -10.12 5.33 11.99
CA ILE A 191 -11.51 5.10 11.62
C ILE A 191 -11.67 3.61 11.34
N LEU A 192 -12.53 2.95 12.08
CA LEU A 192 -12.91 1.55 11.86
C LEU A 192 -14.18 1.51 11.05
N LEU A 193 -14.13 0.96 9.86
CA LEU A 193 -15.27 0.87 8.95
C LEU A 193 -15.71 -0.58 8.76
N HIS A 194 -17.02 -0.82 8.87
CA HIS A 194 -17.64 -2.04 8.35
C HIS A 194 -18.73 -1.67 7.35
N VAL A 195 -18.77 -2.37 6.22
CA VAL A 195 -19.82 -2.22 5.21
C VAL A 195 -20.70 -3.46 5.24
N VAL A 196 -21.98 -3.25 5.49
CA VAL A 196 -22.99 -4.31 5.51
C VAL A 196 -23.55 -4.46 4.09
N GLU A 197 -23.37 -5.64 3.50
CA GLU A 197 -23.84 -5.98 2.16
C GLU A 197 -25.17 -6.70 2.17
N GLY A 198 -25.93 -6.58 1.07
CA GLY A 198 -27.05 -7.49 0.74
C GLY A 198 -28.24 -7.44 1.69
N VAL A 199 -28.36 -6.39 2.50
CA VAL A 199 -29.42 -6.31 3.53
C VAL A 199 -30.52 -5.38 3.08
N ALA A 200 -31.75 -5.90 3.02
CA ALA A 200 -32.94 -5.08 2.95
C ALA A 200 -33.14 -4.36 4.29
N ILE A 201 -33.27 -3.05 4.25
CA ILE A 201 -33.55 -2.21 5.41
C ILE A 201 -35.05 -1.97 5.43
N HIS A 202 -35.74 -2.52 6.41
CA HIS A 202 -37.21 -2.44 6.49
C HIS A 202 -37.70 -1.24 7.31
N SER A 203 -36.81 -0.69 8.17
CA SER A 203 -37.15 0.49 8.98
C SER A 203 -35.89 1.19 9.51
N ILE A 204 -36.05 2.44 9.96
CA ILE A 204 -34.99 3.21 10.65
C ILE A 204 -34.58 2.49 11.95
N ALA A 205 -35.53 1.85 12.65
CA ALA A 205 -35.26 1.10 13.87
C ALA A 205 -34.36 -0.13 13.59
N ASP A 206 -34.61 -0.87 12.49
CA ASP A 206 -33.75 -1.99 12.07
C ASP A 206 -32.36 -1.53 11.69
N LEU A 207 -32.24 -0.43 10.95
CA LEU A 207 -30.97 0.20 10.60
C LEU A 207 -30.14 0.51 11.87
N ASN A 208 -30.75 1.20 12.84
CA ASN A 208 -30.09 1.61 14.07
C ASN A 208 -29.69 0.42 14.94
N ARG A 209 -30.52 -0.62 15.00
CA ARG A 209 -30.21 -1.88 15.71
C ARG A 209 -28.98 -2.56 15.10
N ARG A 210 -28.96 -2.71 13.77
CA ARG A 210 -27.82 -3.32 13.05
C ARG A 210 -26.54 -2.52 13.23
N ARG A 211 -26.63 -1.19 13.13
CA ARG A 211 -25.49 -0.30 13.36
C ARG A 211 -24.88 -0.54 14.74
N ARG A 212 -25.66 -0.53 15.80
CA ARG A 212 -25.18 -0.77 17.17
C ARG A 212 -24.51 -2.15 17.35
N LEU A 213 -25.06 -3.21 16.72
CA LEU A 213 -24.47 -4.54 16.77
C LEU A 213 -23.09 -4.58 16.08
N VAL A 214 -22.99 -3.94 14.92
CA VAL A 214 -21.73 -3.85 14.16
C VAL A 214 -20.70 -3.02 14.92
N GLU A 215 -21.06 -1.89 15.50
CA GLU A 215 -20.16 -1.06 16.31
C GLU A 215 -19.61 -1.82 17.52
N LYS A 216 -20.48 -2.57 18.23
CA LYS A 216 -20.04 -3.45 19.32
C LYS A 216 -19.05 -4.52 18.85
N ARG A 217 -19.28 -5.09 17.65
CA ARG A 217 -18.38 -6.08 17.04
C ARG A 217 -17.05 -5.44 16.62
N LEU A 218 -17.07 -4.24 16.02
CA LEU A 218 -15.86 -3.49 15.66
C LEU A 218 -14.95 -3.27 16.88
N LYS A 219 -15.53 -2.79 17.98
CA LYS A 219 -14.80 -2.61 19.24
C LYS A 219 -14.18 -3.90 19.73
N LYS A 220 -14.97 -4.97 19.83
CA LYS A 220 -14.52 -6.26 20.35
C LYS A 220 -13.44 -6.92 19.48
N SER A 221 -13.58 -6.86 18.14
CA SER A 221 -12.72 -7.61 17.22
C SER A 221 -11.39 -6.94 16.94
N VAL A 222 -11.31 -5.60 16.99
CA VAL A 222 -10.14 -4.85 16.52
C VAL A 222 -9.34 -4.28 17.68
N LEU A 223 -9.99 -3.79 18.72
CA LEU A 223 -9.34 -2.85 19.64
C LEU A 223 -8.82 -3.49 20.92
N GLY A 224 -9.54 -4.38 21.55
CA GLY A 224 -9.11 -4.91 22.83
C GLY A 224 -8.59 -3.81 23.78
N LYS A 225 -7.35 -3.99 24.30
CA LYS A 225 -6.71 -3.01 25.19
C LYS A 225 -6.28 -1.70 24.50
N VAL A 226 -6.30 -1.62 23.15
CA VAL A 226 -5.85 -0.46 22.36
C VAL A 226 -6.93 0.62 22.28
N GLU A 227 -8.18 0.30 22.61
CA GLU A 227 -9.32 1.22 22.54
C GLU A 227 -9.13 2.47 23.40
N LEU A 228 -8.57 2.31 24.59
CA LEU A 228 -8.37 3.43 25.54
C LEU A 228 -7.36 4.46 25.03
N GLU A 229 -6.38 4.02 24.25
CA GLU A 229 -5.30 4.90 23.75
C GLU A 229 -5.70 5.65 22.46
N LEU A 230 -6.28 4.96 21.50
CA LEU A 230 -6.53 5.54 20.17
C LEU A 230 -7.90 6.19 20.02
N LYS A 231 -8.88 5.84 20.86
CA LYS A 231 -10.27 6.33 20.81
C LYS A 231 -10.79 6.38 19.35
N PRO A 232 -10.87 5.24 18.66
CA PRO A 232 -11.19 5.22 17.23
C PRO A 232 -12.62 5.68 16.96
N GLU A 233 -12.79 6.29 15.79
CA GLU A 233 -14.11 6.58 15.24
C GLU A 233 -14.68 5.33 14.57
N LEU A 234 -15.98 5.07 14.77
CA LEU A 234 -16.65 3.92 14.19
C LEU A 234 -17.56 4.37 13.06
N ALA A 235 -17.44 3.71 11.91
CA ALA A 235 -18.28 3.94 10.74
C ALA A 235 -18.96 2.62 10.33
N VAL A 236 -20.26 2.67 10.13
CA VAL A 236 -21.05 1.57 9.60
C VAL A 236 -21.79 2.06 8.37
N GLU A 237 -21.47 1.48 7.23
CA GLU A 237 -22.07 1.80 5.94
C GLU A 237 -22.86 0.61 5.39
N PHE A 238 -23.77 0.87 4.46
CA PHE A 238 -24.60 -0.14 3.81
C PHE A 238 -24.44 -0.07 2.30
N GLY A 239 -24.22 -1.20 1.64
CA GLY A 239 -24.12 -1.30 0.20
C GLY A 239 -22.87 -1.99 -0.31
N GLU A 240 -22.41 -1.65 -1.50
CA GLU A 240 -21.22 -2.26 -2.13
C GLU A 240 -19.94 -1.75 -1.46
N PRO A 241 -19.07 -2.67 -0.94
CA PRO A 241 -17.95 -2.30 -0.09
C PRO A 241 -16.93 -1.38 -0.72
N ALA A 242 -16.45 -1.67 -1.93
CA ALA A 242 -15.41 -0.85 -2.53
C ALA A 242 -15.86 0.60 -2.75
N ARG A 243 -17.14 0.77 -3.15
CA ARG A 243 -17.75 2.10 -3.33
C ARG A 243 -17.87 2.83 -2.00
N ARG A 244 -18.33 2.13 -0.94
CA ARG A 244 -18.52 2.74 0.39
C ARG A 244 -17.20 3.09 1.04
N ILE A 245 -16.20 2.21 0.96
CA ILE A 245 -14.84 2.48 1.47
C ILE A 245 -14.28 3.76 0.83
N ARG A 246 -14.37 3.89 -0.50
CA ARG A 246 -13.86 5.08 -1.21
C ARG A 246 -14.63 6.33 -0.85
N LYS A 247 -15.96 6.24 -0.70
CA LYS A 247 -16.82 7.34 -0.28
C LYS A 247 -16.42 7.84 1.11
N VAL A 248 -16.36 6.95 2.09
CA VAL A 248 -15.94 7.30 3.47
C VAL A 248 -14.52 7.86 3.48
N ALA A 249 -13.59 7.28 2.71
CA ALA A 249 -12.23 7.79 2.61
C ALA A 249 -12.18 9.24 2.11
N ALA A 250 -13.02 9.59 1.14
CA ALA A 250 -13.10 10.95 0.60
C ALA A 250 -13.81 11.92 1.57
N GLU A 251 -14.98 11.55 2.08
CA GLU A 251 -15.80 12.39 2.97
C GLU A 251 -15.09 12.68 4.29
N TRP A 252 -14.42 11.67 4.84
CA TRP A 252 -13.71 11.81 6.11
C TRP A 252 -12.24 12.20 5.92
N GLN A 253 -11.85 12.54 4.68
CA GLN A 253 -10.50 13.00 4.35
C GLN A 253 -9.39 12.06 4.88
N ALA A 254 -9.57 10.75 4.66
CA ALA A 254 -8.56 9.76 5.04
C ALA A 254 -7.25 10.02 4.31
N GLY A 255 -6.16 10.10 5.04
CA GLY A 255 -4.81 10.24 4.47
C GLY A 255 -4.17 8.88 4.12
N LEU A 256 -4.78 7.80 4.57
CA LEU A 256 -4.33 6.43 4.30
C LEU A 256 -5.48 5.44 4.50
N ILE A 257 -5.63 4.48 3.59
CA ILE A 257 -6.48 3.31 3.78
C ILE A 257 -5.58 2.11 4.07
N VAL A 258 -5.94 1.27 5.04
CA VAL A 258 -5.22 0.03 5.35
C VAL A 258 -6.14 -1.16 5.11
N LEU A 259 -5.80 -2.02 4.15
CA LEU A 259 -6.62 -3.14 3.71
C LEU A 259 -5.87 -4.46 3.79
N ALA A 260 -6.57 -5.52 4.18
CA ALA A 260 -6.08 -6.88 3.96
C ALA A 260 -6.40 -7.36 2.54
N VAL A 261 -5.49 -8.12 1.95
CA VAL A 261 -5.66 -8.73 0.63
C VAL A 261 -5.54 -10.23 0.75
N ARG A 262 -6.53 -10.97 0.25
CA ARG A 262 -6.48 -12.44 0.20
C ARG A 262 -5.38 -12.91 -0.74
N GLN A 263 -4.69 -13.96 -0.33
CA GLN A 263 -3.78 -14.68 -1.22
C GLN A 263 -4.63 -15.50 -2.20
N THR A 264 -4.59 -15.15 -3.47
CA THR A 264 -5.30 -15.91 -4.51
C THR A 264 -4.26 -16.60 -5.37
N ARG A 265 -4.55 -17.83 -5.79
CA ARG A 265 -3.71 -18.54 -6.75
C ARG A 265 -3.67 -17.75 -8.06
N PRO A 266 -2.54 -17.76 -8.81
CA PRO A 266 -2.34 -16.95 -10.02
C PRO A 266 -3.37 -17.18 -11.13
N THR A 267 -4.08 -18.31 -11.09
CA THR A 267 -4.98 -18.81 -12.15
C THR A 267 -6.43 -18.30 -12.06
N SER A 268 -6.81 -17.55 -11.02
CA SER A 268 -8.21 -17.12 -10.88
C SER A 268 -8.46 -15.76 -11.52
N ALA A 269 -9.23 -15.72 -12.60
CA ALA A 269 -9.76 -14.51 -13.25
C ALA A 269 -10.60 -13.62 -12.30
N HIS A 270 -11.03 -14.15 -11.16
CA HIS A 270 -11.87 -13.46 -10.16
C HIS A 270 -11.13 -12.38 -9.32
N LEU A 271 -9.82 -12.23 -9.50
CA LEU A 271 -9.02 -11.23 -8.75
C LEU A 271 -9.28 -9.78 -9.17
N THR A 272 -9.74 -9.56 -10.39
CA THR A 272 -10.08 -8.22 -10.90
C THR A 272 -11.38 -7.66 -10.31
N ALA A 273 -12.20 -8.51 -9.69
CA ALA A 273 -13.50 -8.13 -9.11
C ALA A 273 -13.47 -7.92 -7.59
N GLY A 274 -12.33 -8.19 -6.90
CA GLY A 274 -12.28 -8.09 -5.43
C GLY A 274 -12.33 -6.66 -4.89
N THR A 275 -12.94 -6.50 -3.71
CA THR A 275 -13.08 -5.21 -3.01
C THR A 275 -11.76 -4.46 -2.91
N ALA A 276 -10.67 -5.14 -2.49
CA ALA A 276 -9.36 -4.52 -2.33
C ALA A 276 -8.80 -3.97 -3.64
N TYR A 277 -8.92 -4.71 -4.74
CA TYR A 277 -8.49 -4.26 -6.06
C TYR A 277 -9.26 -3.01 -6.51
N ASN A 278 -10.59 -3.02 -6.36
CA ASN A 278 -11.43 -1.88 -6.73
C ASN A 278 -11.17 -0.64 -5.86
N VAL A 279 -10.82 -0.82 -4.59
CA VAL A 279 -10.40 0.28 -3.72
C VAL A 279 -9.05 0.84 -4.19
N VAL A 280 -8.02 -0.01 -4.35
CA VAL A 280 -6.67 0.41 -4.76
C VAL A 280 -6.69 1.20 -6.07
N ARG A 281 -7.47 0.74 -7.04
CA ARG A 281 -7.57 1.37 -8.37
C ARG A 281 -8.13 2.79 -8.34
N GLN A 282 -9.00 3.12 -7.38
CA GLN A 282 -9.77 4.36 -7.38
C GLN A 282 -9.74 5.10 -6.03
N ALA A 283 -8.82 4.74 -5.13
CA ALA A 283 -8.72 5.38 -3.83
C ALA A 283 -8.35 6.87 -3.97
N PRO A 284 -8.92 7.74 -3.13
CA PRO A 284 -8.56 9.17 -3.10
C PRO A 284 -7.25 9.44 -2.36
N CYS A 285 -6.68 8.44 -1.70
CA CYS A 285 -5.47 8.53 -0.89
C CYS A 285 -4.64 7.23 -1.02
N PRO A 286 -3.39 7.20 -0.52
CA PRO A 286 -2.59 5.99 -0.49
C PRO A 286 -3.30 4.80 0.16
N VAL A 287 -3.03 3.61 -0.34
CA VAL A 287 -3.58 2.35 0.18
C VAL A 287 -2.45 1.42 0.58
N LEU A 288 -2.38 1.08 1.85
CA LEU A 288 -1.52 0.01 2.34
C LEU A 288 -2.27 -1.30 2.27
N THR A 289 -1.78 -2.23 1.46
CA THR A 289 -2.32 -3.58 1.38
C THR A 289 -1.47 -4.53 2.19
N VAL A 290 -2.11 -5.35 3.02
CA VAL A 290 -1.45 -6.29 3.93
C VAL A 290 -1.83 -7.71 3.55
N ARG A 291 -0.84 -8.59 3.44
CA ARG A 291 -1.02 -10.03 3.22
C ARG A 291 -0.48 -10.84 4.39
N ARG A 292 -0.99 -12.04 4.57
CA ARG A 292 -0.40 -13.03 5.48
C ARG A 292 1.00 -13.38 4.97
N ARG A 293 2.01 -13.33 5.86
CA ARG A 293 3.32 -13.94 5.55
C ARG A 293 3.13 -15.45 5.48
N SER A 294 3.68 -16.09 4.44
CA SER A 294 3.61 -17.54 4.22
C SER A 294 4.43 -18.39 5.21
N GLN A 295 4.87 -17.83 6.35
CA GLN A 295 5.62 -18.56 7.38
C GLN A 295 4.73 -19.15 8.50
N ASP A 296 3.41 -18.96 8.44
CA ASP A 296 2.49 -19.50 9.45
C ASP A 296 1.60 -20.63 8.90
N ALA A 297 2.07 -21.38 7.91
CA ALA A 297 1.42 -22.59 7.40
C ALA A 297 2.29 -23.80 7.62
#